data_0c299c23fdaedd66353301601f60d219
#
_entry.id   0c299c23fdaedd66353301601f60d219
#
_cell.length_a   1.000
_cell.length_b   1.000
_cell.length_c   1.000
_cell.angle_alpha   90.00
_cell.angle_beta   90.00
_cell.angle_gamma   90.00
#
_symmetry.space_group_name_H-M   'P 1'
#
loop_
_entity.id
_entity.type
_entity.pdbx_description
1 polymer ?
#
loop_
_entity_poly.entity_id
_entity_poly.type
_entity_poly.pdbx_seq_one_letter_code
_entity_poly.pdbx_strand_id
1 'polypeptide(L)'
;MIKRYFPFTRLCLLAVLLTTALNVRANVSVPDVLSDHMMLQQHQRVPIWGKADPGEVVIVRFAKQTKKTIAGPDGKWLIKLEPMVANATPSTMTISGNNTIELKDILVGEVWLVAGQSNMQRLLSETADGEAAISAASHPQIRLFNVSRQVAFKHAPPPLATWQACSPETVKEFSAAGYYFGVELEKELHVPIGLINSSYGGSQAEAWTPTEYLLASADLRPTVERTKIWDEERPRVRVEYDEALKKWRADSDQARAAGARPSPSPAVPDALREYRIASSIYNGMIEPLIPFYIRGAIWYQGESTKRERSSMDCFCRR
;
A
#
# COMPACT_ATOMS: atom_id res chain seq x y z
N MET A 1 41.04 75.25 34.86
CA MET A 1 41.06 73.84 34.40
C MET A 1 39.64 73.33 34.45
N ILE A 2 38.93 73.36 33.32
CA ILE A 2 37.51 72.94 33.23
C ILE A 2 37.48 71.59 32.50
N LYS A 3 37.12 70.53 33.21
CA LYS A 3 36.87 69.20 32.62
C LYS A 3 35.44 69.17 32.05
N ARG A 4 35.33 69.05 30.73
CA ARG A 4 34.08 68.77 30.03
C ARG A 4 33.76 67.30 30.11
N TYR A 5 32.60 66.93 30.65
CA TYR A 5 32.00 65.62 30.55
C TYR A 5 31.15 65.55 29.30
N PHE A 6 31.41 64.57 28.41
CA PHE A 6 30.54 64.20 27.30
C PHE A 6 29.51 63.18 27.79
N PRO A 7 28.20 63.33 27.55
CA PRO A 7 27.24 62.27 27.81
C PRO A 7 27.21 61.31 26.63
N PHE A 8 27.46 60.03 26.90
CA PHE A 8 27.24 58.92 25.97
C PHE A 8 25.72 58.67 25.85
N THR A 9 25.13 59.11 24.76
CA THR A 9 23.78 58.71 24.35
C THR A 9 23.80 57.29 23.82
N ARG A 10 23.26 56.33 24.56
CA ARG A 10 23.03 54.96 24.12
C ARG A 10 21.89 54.95 23.09
N LEU A 11 22.25 54.77 21.85
CA LEU A 11 21.33 54.52 20.75
C LEU A 11 20.95 53.02 20.81
N CYS A 12 19.78 52.70 21.41
CA CYS A 12 19.19 51.37 21.34
C CYS A 12 18.61 51.16 19.95
N LEU A 13 19.36 50.50 19.08
CA LEU A 13 18.81 49.94 17.82
C LEU A 13 17.88 48.78 18.17
N LEU A 14 16.57 48.99 18.13
CA LEU A 14 15.58 47.93 18.12
C LEU A 14 15.60 47.30 16.73
N ALA A 15 16.33 46.17 16.59
CA ALA A 15 16.23 45.34 15.42
C ALA A 15 14.91 44.53 15.51
N VAL A 16 13.86 45.09 14.86
CA VAL A 16 12.63 44.32 14.61
C VAL A 16 12.99 43.24 13.56
N LEU A 17 13.27 42.04 14.02
CA LEU A 17 13.30 40.86 13.18
C LEU A 17 11.86 40.58 12.69
N LEU A 18 11.51 41.12 11.52
CA LEU A 18 10.38 40.63 10.74
C LEU A 18 10.73 39.19 10.31
N THR A 19 10.35 38.19 11.11
CA THR A 19 10.26 36.80 10.64
C THR A 19 9.10 36.73 9.66
N THR A 20 9.39 36.97 8.39
CA THR A 20 8.48 36.54 7.31
C THR A 20 8.47 35.02 7.36
N ALA A 21 7.50 34.45 8.05
CA ALA A 21 7.15 33.05 7.90
C ALA A 21 6.85 32.85 6.41
N LEU A 22 7.79 32.27 5.69
CA LEU A 22 7.55 31.73 4.37
C LEU A 22 6.48 30.65 4.58
N ASN A 23 5.22 31.02 4.39
CA ASN A 23 4.15 30.04 4.28
C ASN A 23 4.45 29.22 3.04
N VAL A 24 5.21 28.14 3.22
CA VAL A 24 5.31 27.07 2.23
C VAL A 24 3.91 26.48 2.15
N ARG A 25 3.14 26.95 1.17
CA ARG A 25 1.80 26.43 0.92
C ARG A 25 1.96 24.99 0.45
N ALA A 26 1.40 24.04 1.20
CA ALA A 26 1.30 22.68 0.75
C ALA A 26 0.23 22.62 -0.35
N ASN A 27 0.59 22.16 -1.53
CA ASN A 27 -0.34 21.93 -2.62
C ASN A 27 -1.27 20.76 -2.28
N VAL A 28 -2.49 20.81 -2.82
CA VAL A 28 -3.38 19.63 -2.80
C VAL A 28 -2.64 18.42 -3.37
N SER A 29 -2.74 17.30 -2.69
CA SER A 29 -2.15 16.02 -3.08
C SER A 29 -3.11 14.86 -2.79
N VAL A 30 -2.95 13.76 -3.51
CA VAL A 30 -3.73 12.53 -3.39
C VAL A 30 -2.79 11.31 -3.30
N PRO A 31 -3.21 10.19 -2.70
CA PRO A 31 -2.44 8.96 -2.71
C PRO A 31 -2.43 8.29 -4.10
N ASP A 32 -1.44 7.46 -4.39
CA ASP A 32 -1.23 6.82 -5.69
C ASP A 32 -2.42 5.98 -6.18
N VAL A 33 -3.23 5.44 -5.27
CA VAL A 33 -4.47 4.72 -5.63
C VAL A 33 -5.50 5.64 -6.30
N LEU A 34 -5.38 6.96 -6.11
CA LEU A 34 -6.14 7.98 -6.84
C LEU A 34 -5.22 8.59 -7.92
N SER A 35 -5.10 7.92 -9.05
CA SER A 35 -4.22 8.32 -10.15
C SER A 35 -4.87 8.08 -11.51
N ASP A 36 -4.16 8.41 -12.57
CA ASP A 36 -4.57 8.09 -13.93
C ASP A 36 -4.89 6.60 -14.07
N HIS A 37 -5.79 6.26 -14.98
CA HIS A 37 -6.25 4.91 -15.28
C HIS A 37 -7.01 4.20 -14.16
N MET A 38 -7.31 4.88 -13.03
CA MET A 38 -7.99 4.22 -11.90
C MET A 38 -9.40 3.74 -12.26
N MET A 39 -9.83 2.71 -11.52
CA MET A 39 -11.21 2.24 -11.52
C MET A 39 -11.93 2.72 -10.27
N LEU A 40 -13.11 3.31 -10.41
CA LEU A 40 -13.97 3.68 -9.28
C LEU A 40 -15.14 2.71 -9.15
N GLN A 41 -15.49 2.35 -7.90
CA GLN A 41 -16.57 1.42 -7.61
C GLN A 41 -17.94 2.02 -8.00
N GLN A 42 -18.72 1.26 -8.80
CA GLN A 42 -20.11 1.62 -9.12
C GLN A 42 -21.06 1.46 -7.94
N HIS A 43 -22.22 2.13 -8.01
CA HIS A 43 -23.36 2.01 -7.08
C HIS A 43 -23.05 2.33 -5.61
N GLN A 44 -21.90 2.97 -5.34
CA GLN A 44 -21.48 3.34 -4.00
C GLN A 44 -21.08 4.81 -3.92
N ARG A 45 -21.09 5.38 -2.72
CA ARG A 45 -20.52 6.70 -2.46
C ARG A 45 -19.00 6.59 -2.42
N VAL A 46 -18.33 7.00 -3.49
CA VAL A 46 -16.89 6.81 -3.65
C VAL A 46 -16.12 7.91 -2.93
N PRO A 47 -15.24 7.59 -1.96
CA PRO A 47 -14.38 8.57 -1.31
C PRO A 47 -13.23 8.99 -2.24
N ILE A 48 -12.98 10.30 -2.29
CA ILE A 48 -11.80 10.94 -2.87
C ILE A 48 -11.17 11.75 -1.73
N TRP A 49 -9.88 11.55 -1.50
CA TRP A 49 -9.20 12.11 -0.32
C TRP A 49 -7.74 12.44 -0.57
N GLY A 50 -7.15 13.19 0.34
CA GLY A 50 -5.75 13.54 0.27
C GLY A 50 -5.32 14.52 1.34
N LYS A 51 -4.27 15.28 1.03
CA LYS A 51 -3.75 16.35 1.89
C LYS A 51 -3.77 17.68 1.17
N ALA A 52 -3.88 18.76 1.94
CA ALA A 52 -3.83 20.16 1.51
C ALA A 52 -3.41 21.02 2.70
N ASP A 53 -3.27 22.33 2.53
CA ASP A 53 -3.05 23.22 3.65
C ASP A 53 -4.26 23.21 4.61
N PRO A 54 -4.05 23.29 5.93
CA PRO A 54 -5.15 23.43 6.88
C PRO A 54 -6.05 24.63 6.53
N GLY A 55 -7.36 24.37 6.42
CA GLY A 55 -8.33 25.40 6.02
C GLY A 55 -8.45 25.66 4.52
N GLU A 56 -7.67 24.98 3.69
CA GLU A 56 -7.75 25.08 2.23
C GLU A 56 -9.08 24.50 1.71
N VAL A 57 -9.69 25.21 0.78
CA VAL A 57 -10.90 24.73 0.09
C VAL A 57 -10.50 23.82 -1.06
N VAL A 58 -10.92 22.56 -1.01
CA VAL A 58 -10.68 21.57 -2.07
C VAL A 58 -11.98 21.31 -2.82
N ILE A 59 -11.91 21.34 -4.15
CA ILE A 59 -13.03 21.11 -5.06
C ILE A 59 -12.71 19.92 -5.95
N VAL A 60 -13.58 18.91 -5.98
CA VAL A 60 -13.50 17.77 -6.89
C VAL A 60 -14.60 17.84 -7.94
N ARG A 61 -14.23 17.70 -9.20
CA ARG A 61 -15.16 17.61 -10.35
C ARG A 61 -14.98 16.27 -11.06
N PHE A 62 -16.07 15.51 -11.16
CA PHE A 62 -16.08 14.22 -11.86
C PHE A 62 -17.52 13.82 -12.25
N ALA A 63 -17.71 13.25 -13.44
CA ALA A 63 -19.00 12.66 -13.89
C ALA A 63 -20.20 13.59 -13.63
N LYS A 64 -20.12 14.86 -14.05
CA LYS A 64 -21.13 15.93 -13.83
C LYS A 64 -21.36 16.31 -12.34
N GLN A 65 -20.59 15.78 -11.41
CA GLN A 65 -20.62 16.17 -10.01
C GLN A 65 -19.57 17.21 -9.73
N THR A 66 -19.91 18.15 -8.87
CA THR A 66 -18.96 19.12 -8.28
C THR A 66 -19.19 19.09 -6.78
N LYS A 67 -18.18 18.70 -6.03
CA LYS A 67 -18.19 18.62 -4.57
C LYS A 67 -17.06 19.45 -4.00
N LYS A 68 -17.26 20.04 -2.82
CA LYS A 68 -16.24 20.81 -2.11
C LYS A 68 -16.14 20.40 -0.64
N THR A 69 -14.97 20.55 -0.08
CA THR A 69 -14.67 20.39 1.35
C THR A 69 -13.61 21.39 1.79
N ILE A 70 -13.34 21.44 3.08
CA ILE A 70 -12.26 22.24 3.67
C ILE A 70 -11.31 21.25 4.34
N ALA A 71 -10.02 21.39 4.10
CA ALA A 71 -9.00 20.56 4.75
C ALA A 71 -8.98 20.84 6.26
N GLY A 72 -8.93 19.76 7.04
CA GLY A 72 -8.89 19.83 8.50
C GLY A 72 -7.61 20.45 9.05
N PRO A 73 -7.51 20.63 10.37
CA PRO A 73 -6.30 21.14 11.03
C PRO A 73 -5.07 20.27 10.82
N ASP A 74 -5.26 18.96 10.53
CA ASP A 74 -4.21 17.99 10.20
C ASP A 74 -3.87 17.95 8.70
N GLY A 75 -4.44 18.86 7.91
CA GLY A 75 -4.26 18.96 6.47
C GLY A 75 -4.98 17.86 5.67
N LYS A 76 -5.78 17.00 6.30
CA LYS A 76 -6.52 15.95 5.58
C LYS A 76 -7.84 16.50 5.06
N TRP A 77 -8.21 16.03 3.87
CA TRP A 77 -9.52 16.28 3.29
C TRP A 77 -10.14 15.02 2.73
N LEU A 78 -11.47 14.96 2.70
CA LEU A 78 -12.25 13.86 2.14
C LEU A 78 -13.53 14.40 1.52
N ILE A 79 -13.83 13.90 0.32
CA ILE A 79 -15.09 14.11 -0.41
C ILE A 79 -15.69 12.76 -0.73
N LYS A 80 -17.00 12.63 -0.67
CA LYS A 80 -17.72 11.45 -1.17
C LYS A 80 -18.52 11.84 -2.40
N LEU A 81 -18.17 11.25 -3.55
CA LEU A 81 -18.99 11.33 -4.76
C LEU A 81 -20.27 10.51 -4.59
N GLU A 82 -21.35 10.98 -5.19
CA GLU A 82 -22.60 10.19 -5.21
C GLU A 82 -22.45 8.93 -6.05
N PRO A 83 -23.28 7.91 -5.81
CA PRO A 83 -23.24 6.67 -6.57
C PRO A 83 -23.31 6.90 -8.08
N MET A 84 -22.49 6.14 -8.81
CA MET A 84 -22.42 6.18 -10.27
C MET A 84 -22.75 4.81 -10.83
N VAL A 85 -23.29 4.74 -12.04
CA VAL A 85 -23.42 3.51 -12.82
C VAL A 85 -22.11 3.20 -13.54
N ALA A 86 -21.89 1.95 -13.91
CA ALA A 86 -20.73 1.54 -14.69
C ALA A 86 -20.59 2.38 -15.97
N ASN A 87 -19.36 2.76 -16.29
CA ASN A 87 -19.03 3.51 -17.49
C ASN A 87 -17.66 3.11 -18.00
N ALA A 88 -17.63 2.54 -19.21
CA ALA A 88 -16.41 2.16 -19.92
C ALA A 88 -15.80 3.31 -20.73
N THR A 89 -16.45 4.48 -20.80
CA THR A 89 -15.91 5.65 -21.45
C THR A 89 -14.95 6.39 -20.52
N PRO A 90 -13.68 6.55 -20.91
CA PRO A 90 -12.69 7.27 -20.11
C PRO A 90 -13.14 8.67 -19.73
N SER A 91 -12.99 9.02 -18.48
CA SER A 91 -13.37 10.33 -17.93
C SER A 91 -12.20 10.97 -17.17
N THR A 92 -12.20 12.30 -17.07
CA THR A 92 -11.20 13.06 -16.31
C THR A 92 -11.79 13.57 -15.01
N MET A 93 -11.04 13.43 -13.91
CA MET A 93 -11.31 14.07 -12.62
C MET A 93 -10.40 15.27 -12.44
N THR A 94 -10.98 16.40 -12.00
CA THR A 94 -10.20 17.57 -11.60
C THR A 94 -10.33 17.80 -10.10
N ILE A 95 -9.19 17.93 -9.43
CA ILE A 95 -9.08 18.24 -8.00
C ILE A 95 -8.37 19.58 -7.88
N SER A 96 -9.06 20.59 -7.39
CA SER A 96 -8.55 21.98 -7.33
C SER A 96 -8.51 22.47 -5.89
N GLY A 97 -7.39 23.03 -5.50
CA GLY A 97 -7.12 23.80 -4.29
C GLY A 97 -6.21 24.97 -4.65
N ASN A 98 -5.11 25.16 -3.96
CA ASN A 98 -4.05 26.11 -4.32
C ASN A 98 -3.36 25.74 -5.66
N ASN A 99 -3.35 24.46 -6.00
CA ASN A 99 -2.96 23.88 -7.29
C ASN A 99 -4.14 23.11 -7.90
N THR A 100 -3.93 22.56 -9.07
CA THR A 100 -4.91 21.67 -9.74
C THR A 100 -4.24 20.37 -10.16
N ILE A 101 -4.89 19.25 -9.84
CA ILE A 101 -4.54 17.91 -10.28
C ILE A 101 -5.60 17.45 -11.28
N GLU A 102 -5.17 16.95 -12.42
CA GLU A 102 -6.03 16.26 -13.40
C GLU A 102 -5.69 14.79 -13.41
N LEU A 103 -6.66 13.93 -13.12
CA LEU A 103 -6.55 12.48 -13.21
C LEU A 103 -7.35 12.01 -14.43
N LYS A 104 -6.68 11.30 -15.34
CA LYS A 104 -7.20 10.97 -16.66
C LYS A 104 -7.53 9.49 -16.81
N ASP A 105 -8.34 9.17 -17.82
CA ASP A 105 -8.68 7.79 -18.20
C ASP A 105 -9.28 6.98 -17.04
N ILE A 106 -10.19 7.60 -16.28
CA ILE A 106 -10.89 6.98 -15.16
C ILE A 106 -12.13 6.24 -15.68
N LEU A 107 -12.29 4.99 -15.28
CA LEU A 107 -13.47 4.18 -15.52
C LEU A 107 -14.29 3.99 -14.24
N VAL A 108 -15.56 3.64 -14.41
CA VAL A 108 -16.45 3.25 -13.29
C VAL A 108 -16.93 1.83 -13.53
N GLY A 109 -16.76 0.95 -12.53
CA GLY A 109 -17.08 -0.47 -12.65
C GLY A 109 -17.01 -1.20 -11.31
N GLU A 110 -16.58 -2.44 -11.31
CA GLU A 110 -16.40 -3.25 -10.10
C GLU A 110 -14.92 -3.27 -9.68
N VAL A 111 -14.64 -2.93 -8.43
CA VAL A 111 -13.28 -2.94 -7.87
C VAL A 111 -13.12 -4.09 -6.90
N TRP A 112 -12.09 -4.90 -7.08
CA TRP A 112 -11.81 -6.06 -6.23
C TRP A 112 -10.40 -6.03 -5.68
N LEU A 113 -10.27 -6.35 -4.39
CA LEU A 113 -8.97 -6.59 -3.75
C LEU A 113 -8.56 -8.04 -3.99
N VAL A 114 -7.36 -8.24 -4.50
CA VAL A 114 -6.72 -9.54 -4.74
C VAL A 114 -5.63 -9.69 -3.70
N ALA A 115 -5.85 -10.48 -2.63
CA ALA A 115 -4.95 -10.51 -1.48
C ALA A 115 -4.70 -11.94 -0.98
N GLY A 116 -3.54 -12.14 -0.36
CA GLY A 116 -3.13 -13.43 0.18
C GLY A 116 -1.62 -13.67 0.07
N GLN A 117 -1.22 -14.95 0.06
CA GLN A 117 0.19 -15.32 0.03
C GLN A 117 0.67 -15.80 -1.37
N SER A 118 1.66 -16.67 -1.42
CA SER A 118 2.38 -17.06 -2.65
C SER A 118 1.48 -17.55 -3.78
N ASN A 119 0.41 -18.30 -3.52
CA ASN A 119 -0.50 -18.76 -4.57
C ASN A 119 -1.32 -17.61 -5.17
N MET A 120 -1.67 -16.58 -4.37
CA MET A 120 -2.26 -15.37 -4.90
C MET A 120 -1.22 -14.49 -5.61
N GLN A 121 0.01 -14.46 -5.10
CA GLN A 121 1.10 -13.66 -5.68
C GLN A 121 1.63 -14.22 -7.00
N ARG A 122 1.43 -15.52 -7.29
CA ARG A 122 1.99 -16.17 -8.49
C ARG A 122 1.67 -15.38 -9.74
N LEU A 123 2.73 -15.05 -10.49
CA LEU A 123 2.62 -14.24 -11.69
C LEU A 123 1.98 -15.02 -12.84
N LEU A 124 1.28 -14.34 -13.72
CA LEU A 124 0.72 -14.97 -14.92
C LEU A 124 1.81 -15.62 -15.77
N SER A 125 2.99 -14.98 -15.88
CA SER A 125 4.17 -15.54 -16.58
C SER A 125 4.73 -16.83 -15.98
N GLU A 126 4.36 -17.18 -14.74
CA GLU A 126 4.82 -18.39 -14.04
C GLU A 126 3.82 -19.56 -14.13
N THR A 127 2.73 -19.41 -14.89
CA THR A 127 1.71 -20.45 -15.06
C THR A 127 1.94 -21.27 -16.32
N ALA A 128 1.39 -22.49 -16.37
CA ALA A 128 1.60 -23.41 -17.49
C ALA A 128 1.19 -22.83 -18.86
N ASP A 129 0.05 -22.13 -18.91
CA ASP A 129 -0.48 -21.50 -20.13
C ASP A 129 -0.22 -19.98 -20.14
N GLY A 130 0.74 -19.51 -19.34
CA GLY A 130 1.00 -18.08 -19.11
C GLY A 130 1.32 -17.31 -20.39
N GLU A 131 2.15 -17.82 -21.26
CA GLU A 131 2.52 -17.16 -22.51
C GLU A 131 1.32 -16.96 -23.44
N ALA A 132 0.46 -17.96 -23.56
CA ALA A 132 -0.75 -17.88 -24.37
C ALA A 132 -1.74 -16.87 -23.77
N ALA A 133 -1.93 -16.92 -22.46
CA ALA A 133 -2.81 -15.98 -21.74
C ALA A 133 -2.30 -14.55 -21.83
N ILE A 134 -0.99 -14.31 -21.66
CA ILE A 134 -0.37 -12.99 -21.82
C ILE A 134 -0.58 -12.46 -23.22
N SER A 135 -0.28 -13.28 -24.25
CA SER A 135 -0.43 -12.85 -25.66
C SER A 135 -1.87 -12.50 -26.01
N ALA A 136 -2.86 -13.10 -25.37
CA ALA A 136 -4.28 -12.84 -25.56
C ALA A 136 -4.83 -11.70 -24.69
N ALA A 137 -4.05 -11.17 -23.74
CA ALA A 137 -4.50 -10.21 -22.73
C ALA A 137 -4.68 -8.79 -23.27
N SER A 138 -5.72 -8.58 -24.07
CA SER A 138 -6.13 -7.27 -24.57
C SER A 138 -7.48 -6.89 -23.97
N HIS A 139 -7.48 -6.44 -22.70
CA HIS A 139 -8.67 -6.11 -21.92
C HIS A 139 -8.62 -4.66 -21.43
N PRO A 140 -8.86 -3.66 -22.29
CA PRO A 140 -8.69 -2.25 -21.90
C PRO A 140 -9.68 -1.80 -20.81
N GLN A 141 -10.75 -2.55 -20.55
CA GLN A 141 -11.69 -2.29 -19.48
C GLN A 141 -11.29 -2.96 -18.14
N ILE A 142 -10.27 -3.82 -18.13
CA ILE A 142 -9.66 -4.32 -16.92
C ILE A 142 -8.51 -3.38 -16.54
N ARG A 143 -8.49 -2.93 -15.29
CA ARG A 143 -7.45 -2.06 -14.71
C ARG A 143 -6.72 -2.79 -13.60
N LEU A 144 -5.41 -2.75 -13.65
CA LEU A 144 -4.51 -3.46 -12.76
C LEU A 144 -3.77 -2.47 -11.87
N PHE A 145 -3.77 -2.69 -10.55
CA PHE A 145 -3.01 -1.92 -9.57
C PHE A 145 -2.20 -2.88 -8.71
N ASN A 146 -0.88 -2.91 -8.93
CA ASN A 146 0.03 -3.76 -8.17
C ASN A 146 0.60 -2.97 -6.99
N VAL A 147 0.14 -3.26 -5.78
CA VAL A 147 0.65 -2.68 -4.54
C VAL A 147 2.10 -3.12 -4.33
N SER A 148 3.03 -2.17 -4.23
CA SER A 148 4.42 -2.48 -3.90
C SER A 148 4.51 -3.16 -2.54
N ARG A 149 5.28 -4.26 -2.46
CA ARG A 149 5.43 -5.02 -1.22
C ARG A 149 6.13 -4.20 -0.15
N GLN A 150 5.42 -3.88 0.89
CA GLN A 150 5.87 -3.08 2.01
C GLN A 150 5.39 -3.69 3.32
N VAL A 151 6.28 -3.82 4.28
CA VAL A 151 5.94 -4.16 5.67
C VAL A 151 6.12 -2.92 6.54
N ALA A 152 5.23 -2.73 7.50
CA ALA A 152 5.32 -1.61 8.43
C ALA A 152 4.83 -2.01 9.83
N PHE A 153 5.55 -1.58 10.85
CA PHE A 153 5.20 -1.85 12.25
C PHE A 153 4.23 -0.81 12.83
N LYS A 154 4.05 0.27 12.12
CA LYS A 154 3.11 1.36 12.41
C LYS A 154 2.51 1.83 11.10
N HIS A 155 1.60 2.79 11.18
CA HIS A 155 1.06 3.46 9.99
C HIS A 155 2.19 3.86 9.01
N ALA A 156 2.07 3.41 7.76
CA ALA A 156 3.05 3.68 6.70
C ALA A 156 2.49 4.67 5.67
N PRO A 157 3.37 5.37 4.93
CA PRO A 157 2.93 6.07 3.73
C PRO A 157 2.36 5.08 2.71
N PRO A 158 1.47 5.53 1.81
CA PRO A 158 0.96 4.67 0.74
C PRO A 158 2.12 4.02 -0.04
N PRO A 159 2.03 2.72 -0.34
CA PRO A 159 3.02 2.05 -1.19
C PRO A 159 2.95 2.63 -2.60
N LEU A 160 4.11 2.79 -3.23
CA LEU A 160 4.20 3.25 -4.61
C LEU A 160 3.51 2.25 -5.54
N ALA A 161 2.56 2.72 -6.34
CA ALA A 161 1.85 1.92 -7.31
C ALA A 161 1.15 2.82 -8.33
N THR A 162 0.82 2.27 -9.49
CA THR A 162 0.06 2.96 -10.53
C THR A 162 -0.97 2.02 -11.15
N TRP A 163 -2.13 2.56 -11.51
CA TRP A 163 -3.12 1.86 -12.31
C TRP A 163 -2.64 1.71 -13.74
N GLN A 164 -2.90 0.57 -14.34
CA GLN A 164 -2.57 0.28 -15.73
C GLN A 164 -3.73 -0.43 -16.41
N ALA A 165 -3.95 -0.16 -17.70
CA ALA A 165 -4.84 -0.99 -18.50
C ALA A 165 -4.23 -2.39 -18.67
N CYS A 166 -5.06 -3.44 -18.69
CA CYS A 166 -4.62 -4.80 -18.91
C CYS A 166 -4.19 -4.99 -20.37
N SER A 167 -2.92 -5.27 -20.56
CA SER A 167 -2.28 -5.58 -21.84
C SER A 167 -1.26 -6.70 -21.67
N PRO A 168 -0.73 -7.27 -22.76
CA PRO A 168 0.36 -8.25 -22.68
C PRO A 168 1.56 -7.78 -21.85
N GLU A 169 1.89 -6.49 -21.89
CA GLU A 169 3.03 -5.91 -21.17
C GLU A 169 2.77 -5.78 -19.68
N THR A 170 1.54 -5.39 -19.30
CA THR A 170 1.20 -5.06 -17.91
C THR A 170 0.77 -6.28 -17.09
N VAL A 171 0.17 -7.29 -17.74
CA VAL A 171 -0.40 -8.45 -17.07
C VAL A 171 0.60 -9.54 -16.69
N LYS A 172 1.73 -9.63 -17.40
CA LYS A 172 2.73 -10.71 -17.22
C LYS A 172 3.24 -10.82 -15.78
N GLU A 173 3.35 -9.69 -15.08
CA GLU A 173 3.79 -9.58 -13.69
C GLU A 173 2.61 -9.37 -12.71
N PHE A 174 1.39 -9.56 -13.16
CA PHE A 174 0.21 -9.52 -12.31
C PHE A 174 -0.12 -10.90 -11.75
N SER A 175 -0.94 -10.92 -10.67
CA SER A 175 -1.47 -12.16 -10.08
C SER A 175 -2.25 -12.96 -11.13
N ALA A 176 -1.86 -14.22 -11.38
CA ALA A 176 -2.59 -15.09 -12.29
C ALA A 176 -4.02 -15.35 -11.80
N ALA A 177 -4.19 -15.64 -10.51
CA ALA A 177 -5.50 -15.85 -9.91
C ALA A 177 -6.38 -14.60 -10.04
N GLY A 178 -5.80 -13.41 -9.79
CA GLY A 178 -6.48 -12.12 -9.98
C GLY A 178 -6.86 -11.86 -11.42
N TYR A 179 -5.96 -12.13 -12.36
CA TYR A 179 -6.21 -11.94 -13.80
C TYR A 179 -7.38 -12.80 -14.29
N TYR A 180 -7.34 -14.11 -14.08
CA TYR A 180 -8.41 -15.00 -14.53
C TYR A 180 -9.75 -14.68 -13.88
N PHE A 181 -9.76 -14.32 -12.58
CA PHE A 181 -10.94 -13.83 -11.90
C PHE A 181 -11.50 -12.56 -12.57
N GLY A 182 -10.64 -11.60 -12.90
CA GLY A 182 -11.05 -10.35 -13.52
C GLY A 182 -11.62 -10.53 -14.93
N VAL A 183 -10.98 -11.40 -15.73
CA VAL A 183 -11.45 -11.73 -17.09
C VAL A 183 -12.83 -12.39 -17.06
N GLU A 184 -13.04 -13.34 -16.13
CA GLU A 184 -14.36 -13.99 -16.00
C GLU A 184 -15.43 -13.00 -15.52
N LEU A 185 -15.08 -12.08 -14.59
CA LEU A 185 -16.03 -11.04 -14.15
C LEU A 185 -16.39 -10.06 -15.28
N GLU A 186 -15.38 -9.60 -16.07
CA GLU A 186 -15.63 -8.71 -17.21
C GLU A 186 -16.63 -9.36 -18.18
N LYS A 187 -16.42 -10.64 -18.48
CA LYS A 187 -17.26 -11.43 -19.36
C LYS A 187 -18.68 -11.62 -18.85
N GLU A 188 -18.83 -11.92 -17.55
CA GLU A 188 -20.16 -12.23 -16.98
C GLU A 188 -20.96 -10.95 -16.63
N LEU A 189 -20.28 -9.89 -16.16
CA LEU A 189 -20.96 -8.68 -15.70
C LEU A 189 -21.09 -7.61 -16.78
N HIS A 190 -20.28 -7.67 -17.86
CA HIS A 190 -20.21 -6.68 -18.93
C HIS A 190 -19.98 -5.25 -18.43
N VAL A 191 -19.16 -5.10 -17.38
CA VAL A 191 -18.74 -3.81 -16.80
C VAL A 191 -17.23 -3.76 -16.65
N PRO A 192 -16.61 -2.56 -16.60
CA PRO A 192 -15.20 -2.43 -16.30
C PRO A 192 -14.81 -3.04 -14.95
N ILE A 193 -13.62 -3.65 -14.87
CA ILE A 193 -13.12 -4.35 -13.67
C ILE A 193 -11.80 -3.74 -13.22
N GLY A 194 -11.72 -3.34 -11.96
CA GLY A 194 -10.48 -2.91 -11.29
C GLY A 194 -9.97 -3.98 -10.34
N LEU A 195 -8.69 -4.34 -10.46
CA LEU A 195 -8.04 -5.35 -9.64
C LEU A 195 -6.88 -4.71 -8.87
N ILE A 196 -6.98 -4.67 -7.55
CA ILE A 196 -5.92 -4.20 -6.65
C ILE A 196 -5.22 -5.43 -6.10
N ASN A 197 -4.04 -5.76 -6.63
CA ASN A 197 -3.23 -6.87 -6.13
C ASN A 197 -2.38 -6.42 -4.95
N SER A 198 -2.73 -6.91 -3.77
CA SER A 198 -1.99 -6.76 -2.52
C SER A 198 -1.68 -8.15 -1.99
N SER A 199 -0.66 -8.82 -2.52
CA SER A 199 -0.28 -10.18 -2.15
C SER A 199 1.17 -10.27 -1.70
N TYR A 200 1.47 -11.16 -0.71
CA TYR A 200 2.80 -11.30 -0.14
C TYR A 200 3.10 -12.77 0.20
N GLY A 201 4.00 -13.40 -0.56
CA GLY A 201 4.37 -14.80 -0.39
C GLY A 201 4.98 -15.12 0.96
N GLY A 202 4.59 -16.26 1.55
CA GLY A 202 5.09 -16.74 2.84
C GLY A 202 4.47 -16.03 4.06
N SER A 203 3.55 -15.09 3.85
CA SER A 203 2.87 -14.38 4.93
C SER A 203 1.87 -15.25 5.69
N GLN A 204 1.64 -14.92 6.94
CA GLN A 204 0.65 -15.55 7.83
C GLN A 204 -0.57 -14.61 7.95
N ALA A 205 -1.74 -15.14 8.31
CA ALA A 205 -2.98 -14.37 8.37
C ALA A 205 -2.93 -13.21 9.37
N GLU A 206 -2.24 -13.40 10.49
CA GLU A 206 -2.04 -12.37 11.52
C GLU A 206 -1.27 -11.13 11.02
N ALA A 207 -0.41 -11.28 10.00
CA ALA A 207 0.29 -10.13 9.41
C ALA A 207 -0.65 -9.20 8.62
N TRP A 208 -1.81 -9.72 8.19
CA TRP A 208 -2.85 -9.00 7.45
C TRP A 208 -3.97 -8.46 8.33
N THR A 209 -3.93 -8.73 9.64
CA THR A 209 -5.00 -8.39 10.56
C THR A 209 -4.63 -7.19 11.41
N PRO A 210 -5.49 -6.16 11.53
CA PRO A 210 -5.22 -5.03 12.42
C PRO A 210 -4.97 -5.48 13.87
N THR A 211 -4.04 -4.83 14.56
CA THR A 211 -3.61 -5.19 15.91
C THR A 211 -4.77 -5.22 16.90
N GLU A 212 -5.72 -4.30 16.81
CA GLU A 212 -6.88 -4.22 17.70
C GLU A 212 -7.78 -5.47 17.60
N TYR A 213 -7.93 -6.06 16.43
CA TYR A 213 -8.70 -7.30 16.26
C TYR A 213 -7.95 -8.52 16.78
N LEU A 214 -6.63 -8.56 16.62
CA LEU A 214 -5.79 -9.62 17.21
C LEU A 214 -5.87 -9.57 18.73
N LEU A 215 -5.80 -8.39 19.33
CA LEU A 215 -5.87 -8.19 20.79
C LEU A 215 -7.28 -8.45 21.35
N ALA A 216 -8.33 -8.23 20.57
CA ALA A 216 -9.70 -8.47 21.01
C ALA A 216 -10.03 -9.97 21.14
N SER A 217 -9.28 -10.86 20.48
CA SER A 217 -9.47 -12.31 20.54
C SER A 217 -8.46 -12.95 21.51
N ALA A 218 -8.91 -13.71 22.49
CA ALA A 218 -8.04 -14.46 23.41
C ALA A 218 -7.13 -15.44 22.66
N ASP A 219 -7.63 -16.08 21.60
CA ASP A 219 -6.91 -17.07 20.79
C ASP A 219 -5.82 -16.44 19.91
N LEU A 220 -6.00 -15.17 19.51
CA LEU A 220 -5.09 -14.46 18.58
C LEU A 220 -4.10 -13.54 19.32
N ARG A 221 -4.38 -13.15 20.57
CA ARG A 221 -3.50 -12.29 21.39
C ARG A 221 -2.07 -12.81 21.48
N PRO A 222 -1.80 -14.13 21.63
CA PRO A 222 -0.44 -14.65 21.68
C PRO A 222 0.40 -14.33 20.42
N THR A 223 -0.23 -14.07 19.27
CA THR A 223 0.49 -13.68 18.03
C THR A 223 1.12 -12.29 18.18
N VAL A 224 0.42 -11.38 18.86
CA VAL A 224 0.94 -10.02 19.13
C VAL A 224 2.03 -10.06 20.21
N GLU A 225 1.87 -10.90 21.23
CA GLU A 225 2.88 -11.10 22.30
C GLU A 225 4.16 -11.70 21.72
N ARG A 226 4.05 -12.70 20.86
CA ARG A 226 5.19 -13.27 20.12
C ARG A 226 5.91 -12.21 19.28
N THR A 227 5.18 -11.31 18.63
CA THR A 227 5.75 -10.20 17.85
C THR A 227 6.62 -9.29 18.73
N LYS A 228 6.19 -8.98 19.95
CA LYS A 228 6.99 -8.17 20.90
C LYS A 228 8.30 -8.86 21.27
N ILE A 229 8.25 -10.17 21.55
CA ILE A 229 9.45 -10.97 21.84
C ILE A 229 10.42 -10.92 20.65
N TRP A 230 9.91 -11.10 19.43
CA TRP A 230 10.73 -11.01 18.22
C TRP A 230 11.34 -9.62 18.01
N ASP A 231 10.61 -8.54 18.33
CA ASP A 231 11.14 -7.17 18.24
C ASP A 231 12.30 -6.95 19.22
N GLU A 232 12.21 -7.46 20.43
CA GLU A 232 13.26 -7.39 21.44
C GLU A 232 14.49 -8.23 21.06
N GLU A 233 14.29 -9.43 20.51
CA GLU A 233 15.36 -10.35 20.13
C GLU A 233 16.01 -10.01 18.78
N ARG A 234 15.33 -9.29 17.90
CA ARG A 234 15.73 -9.06 16.50
C ARG A 234 17.17 -8.53 16.35
N PRO A 235 17.66 -7.55 17.13
CA PRO A 235 19.03 -7.07 16.99
C PRO A 235 20.07 -8.17 17.21
N ARG A 236 19.88 -9.00 18.25
CA ARG A 236 20.76 -10.13 18.57
C ARG A 236 20.70 -11.19 17.48
N VAL A 237 19.48 -11.62 17.12
CA VAL A 237 19.25 -12.65 16.09
C VAL A 237 19.80 -12.21 14.73
N ARG A 238 19.76 -10.92 14.41
CA ARG A 238 20.35 -10.36 13.18
C ARG A 238 21.86 -10.59 13.16
N VAL A 239 22.57 -10.24 14.22
CA VAL A 239 24.03 -10.42 14.32
C VAL A 239 24.39 -11.89 14.18
N GLU A 240 23.73 -12.78 14.94
CA GLU A 240 23.98 -14.23 14.89
C GLU A 240 23.75 -14.82 13.48
N TYR A 241 22.67 -14.39 12.81
CA TYR A 241 22.34 -14.83 11.45
C TYR A 241 23.35 -14.33 10.42
N ASP A 242 23.77 -13.06 10.50
CA ASP A 242 24.73 -12.46 9.57
C ASP A 242 26.11 -13.13 9.70
N GLU A 243 26.55 -13.48 10.92
CA GLU A 243 27.77 -14.25 11.18
C GLU A 243 27.66 -15.67 10.61
N ALA A 244 26.56 -16.36 10.84
CA ALA A 244 26.31 -17.69 10.28
C ALA A 244 26.28 -17.67 8.75
N LEU A 245 25.69 -16.64 8.16
CA LEU A 245 25.63 -16.43 6.71
C LEU A 245 27.03 -16.16 6.11
N LYS A 246 27.82 -15.35 6.79
CA LYS A 246 29.23 -15.05 6.40
C LYS A 246 30.06 -16.34 6.41
N LYS A 247 29.97 -17.13 7.48
CA LYS A 247 30.66 -18.42 7.58
C LYS A 247 30.22 -19.37 6.46
N TRP A 248 28.91 -19.52 6.26
CA TRP A 248 28.37 -20.39 5.21
C TRP A 248 28.84 -20.00 3.81
N ARG A 249 28.94 -18.70 3.50
CA ARG A 249 29.48 -18.20 2.21
C ARG A 249 30.91 -18.65 2.01
N ALA A 250 31.78 -18.46 3.01
CA ALA A 250 33.17 -18.88 2.95
C ALA A 250 33.31 -20.40 2.75
N ASP A 251 32.58 -21.21 3.56
CA ASP A 251 32.57 -22.66 3.46
C ASP A 251 32.03 -23.13 2.09
N SER A 252 31.03 -22.44 1.55
CA SER A 252 30.44 -22.77 0.23
C SER A 252 31.39 -22.46 -0.92
N ASP A 253 32.17 -21.37 -0.86
CA ASP A 253 33.16 -21.03 -1.86
C ASP A 253 34.33 -22.00 -1.82
N GLN A 254 34.74 -22.44 -0.64
CA GLN A 254 35.77 -23.48 -0.49
C GLN A 254 35.28 -24.84 -1.04
N ALA A 255 34.04 -25.26 -0.77
CA ALA A 255 33.46 -26.47 -1.29
C ALA A 255 33.39 -26.45 -2.82
N ARG A 256 32.94 -25.31 -3.43
CA ARG A 256 32.91 -25.16 -4.89
C ARG A 256 34.31 -25.25 -5.51
N ALA A 257 35.33 -24.61 -4.89
CA ALA A 257 36.72 -24.67 -5.35
C ALA A 257 37.29 -26.09 -5.30
N ALA A 258 36.80 -26.91 -4.34
CA ALA A 258 37.15 -28.33 -4.23
C ALA A 258 36.29 -29.28 -5.09
N GLY A 259 35.37 -28.73 -5.94
CA GLY A 259 34.46 -29.53 -6.77
C GLY A 259 33.33 -30.22 -5.97
N ALA A 260 33.12 -29.82 -4.72
CA ALA A 260 32.08 -30.38 -3.86
C ALA A 260 30.79 -29.51 -3.88
N ARG A 261 29.65 -30.14 -3.57
CA ARG A 261 28.39 -29.44 -3.43
C ARG A 261 28.34 -28.69 -2.08
N PRO A 262 28.08 -27.38 -2.07
CA PRO A 262 27.91 -26.63 -0.83
C PRO A 262 26.76 -27.16 0.04
N SER A 263 26.86 -26.99 1.35
CA SER A 263 25.75 -27.19 2.27
C SER A 263 24.62 -26.16 2.03
N PRO A 264 23.36 -26.47 2.41
CA PRO A 264 22.28 -25.50 2.36
C PRO A 264 22.62 -24.25 3.18
N SER A 265 22.13 -23.08 2.73
CA SER A 265 22.27 -21.85 3.48
C SER A 265 21.54 -21.91 4.83
N PRO A 266 21.99 -21.17 5.85
CA PRO A 266 21.25 -21.03 7.10
C PRO A 266 19.81 -20.56 6.84
N ALA A 267 18.85 -21.16 7.55
CA ALA A 267 17.47 -20.75 7.47
C ALA A 267 17.30 -19.36 8.10
N VAL A 268 16.55 -18.47 7.43
CA VAL A 268 16.24 -17.16 7.99
C VAL A 268 15.39 -17.34 9.26
N PRO A 269 15.80 -16.84 10.43
CA PRO A 269 15.00 -16.88 11.65
C PRO A 269 13.66 -16.16 11.51
N ASP A 270 12.61 -16.62 12.20
CA ASP A 270 11.28 -16.01 12.08
C ASP A 270 11.24 -14.56 12.56
N ALA A 271 12.02 -14.19 13.58
CA ALA A 271 12.16 -12.81 14.05
C ALA A 271 12.70 -11.84 12.97
N LEU A 272 13.35 -12.34 11.92
CA LEU A 272 13.86 -11.57 10.78
C LEU A 272 12.92 -11.59 9.57
N ARG A 273 11.83 -12.34 9.62
CA ARG A 273 10.81 -12.40 8.56
C ARG A 273 9.71 -11.39 8.84
N GLU A 274 9.99 -10.13 8.56
CA GLU A 274 9.11 -9.01 8.90
C GLU A 274 7.67 -9.17 8.38
N TYR A 275 7.49 -9.84 7.24
CA TYR A 275 6.19 -10.17 6.66
C TYR A 275 5.38 -11.25 7.42
N ARG A 276 5.92 -11.79 8.53
CA ARG A 276 5.23 -12.70 9.47
C ARG A 276 4.86 -12.03 10.78
N ILE A 277 5.25 -10.78 10.95
CA ILE A 277 4.95 -10.00 12.15
C ILE A 277 3.49 -9.58 12.12
N ALA A 278 2.80 -9.70 13.25
CA ALA A 278 1.41 -9.31 13.40
C ALA A 278 1.18 -7.88 12.87
N SER A 279 0.15 -7.72 12.05
CA SER A 279 -0.29 -6.45 11.43
C SER A 279 0.70 -5.80 10.44
N SER A 280 1.89 -6.36 10.22
CA SER A 280 2.95 -5.69 9.45
C SER A 280 2.59 -5.46 7.98
N ILE A 281 1.87 -6.39 7.37
CA ILE A 281 1.41 -6.27 5.99
C ILE A 281 0.13 -5.43 5.94
N TYR A 282 -0.77 -5.58 6.90
CA TYR A 282 -1.94 -4.71 7.02
C TYR A 282 -1.50 -3.24 7.04
N ASN A 283 -0.60 -2.86 7.93
CA ASN A 283 -0.12 -1.49 8.07
C ASN A 283 0.62 -0.97 6.83
N GLY A 284 1.31 -1.86 6.10
CA GLY A 284 2.10 -1.49 4.92
C GLY A 284 1.35 -1.52 3.60
N MET A 285 0.37 -2.42 3.44
CA MET A 285 -0.19 -2.71 2.13
C MET A 285 -1.72 -2.62 2.05
N ILE A 286 -2.44 -2.60 3.18
CA ILE A 286 -3.91 -2.51 3.22
C ILE A 286 -4.37 -1.18 3.79
N GLU A 287 -3.91 -0.82 4.99
CA GLU A 287 -4.31 0.42 5.66
C GLU A 287 -4.11 1.68 4.79
N PRO A 288 -2.99 1.82 4.06
CA PRO A 288 -2.77 2.99 3.21
C PRO A 288 -3.75 3.12 2.03
N LEU A 289 -4.45 2.04 1.66
CA LEU A 289 -5.48 2.06 0.61
C LEU A 289 -6.83 2.55 1.14
N ILE A 290 -7.04 2.54 2.46
CA ILE A 290 -8.29 2.99 3.07
C ILE A 290 -8.35 4.54 2.98
N PRO A 291 -9.51 5.09 2.56
CA PRO A 291 -10.83 4.47 2.41
C PRO A 291 -11.23 4.11 0.97
N PHE A 292 -10.31 3.68 0.08
CA PHE A 292 -10.66 3.33 -1.30
C PHE A 292 -11.77 2.26 -1.31
N TYR A 293 -12.86 2.52 -2.08
CA TYR A 293 -14.02 1.65 -2.04
C TYR A 293 -13.85 0.47 -2.99
N ILE A 294 -14.13 -0.74 -2.49
CA ILE A 294 -14.07 -2.00 -3.24
C ILE A 294 -15.39 -2.75 -3.14
N ARG A 295 -15.71 -3.57 -4.13
CA ARG A 295 -16.86 -4.47 -4.11
C ARG A 295 -16.67 -5.61 -3.13
N GLY A 296 -15.45 -6.15 -3.09
CA GLY A 296 -15.10 -7.26 -2.26
C GLY A 296 -13.62 -7.63 -2.39
N ALA A 297 -13.24 -8.73 -1.77
CA ALA A 297 -11.90 -9.27 -1.83
C ALA A 297 -11.92 -10.75 -2.20
N ILE A 298 -10.97 -11.18 -3.02
CA ILE A 298 -10.61 -12.59 -3.16
C ILE A 298 -9.36 -12.84 -2.33
N TRP A 299 -9.40 -13.92 -1.54
CA TRP A 299 -8.38 -14.24 -0.56
C TRP A 299 -7.82 -15.64 -0.75
N TYR A 300 -6.50 -15.77 -0.95
CA TYR A 300 -5.85 -17.07 -1.10
C TYR A 300 -4.63 -17.15 -0.16
N GLN A 301 -4.84 -17.75 1.01
CA GLN A 301 -3.87 -17.87 2.08
C GLN A 301 -4.17 -19.10 2.95
N GLY A 302 -3.18 -19.70 3.61
CA GLY A 302 -3.35 -20.80 4.56
C GLY A 302 -2.15 -21.72 4.65
N GLU A 303 -1.31 -21.79 3.63
CA GLU A 303 -0.18 -22.73 3.57
C GLU A 303 0.89 -22.43 4.61
N SER A 304 1.13 -21.13 4.93
CA SER A 304 2.11 -20.72 5.93
C SER A 304 1.63 -20.92 7.37
N THR A 305 0.34 -21.16 7.60
CA THR A 305 -0.28 -21.29 8.93
C THR A 305 -0.36 -22.75 9.40
N LYS A 306 0.14 -23.71 8.63
CA LYS A 306 0.02 -25.16 8.91
C LYS A 306 0.58 -25.65 10.24
N ARG A 307 1.44 -24.89 10.92
CA ARG A 307 2.01 -25.25 12.22
C ARG A 307 1.10 -24.90 13.42
N GLU A 308 0.11 -24.04 13.21
CA GLU A 308 -0.82 -23.58 14.28
C GLU A 308 -2.27 -23.76 13.81
N ARG A 309 -2.73 -25.00 13.65
CA ARG A 309 -4.11 -25.33 13.19
C ARG A 309 -5.21 -24.63 14.00
N SER A 310 -4.97 -24.29 15.26
CA SER A 310 -5.92 -23.59 16.13
C SER A 310 -6.22 -22.14 15.72
N SER A 311 -5.24 -21.41 15.12
CA SER A 311 -5.45 -20.01 14.73
C SER A 311 -6.28 -19.87 13.46
N MET A 312 -6.15 -20.82 12.52
CA MET A 312 -6.86 -20.75 11.24
C MET A 312 -8.36 -21.01 11.36
N ASP A 313 -8.77 -21.91 12.25
CA ASP A 313 -10.19 -22.15 12.55
C ASP A 313 -10.88 -20.91 13.15
N CYS A 314 -10.13 -20.05 13.82
CA CYS A 314 -10.63 -18.81 14.38
C CYS A 314 -10.85 -17.71 13.31
N PHE A 315 -9.99 -17.63 12.28
CA PHE A 315 -10.12 -16.66 11.19
C PHE A 315 -11.29 -16.96 10.24
N CYS A 316 -11.60 -18.25 10.02
CA CYS A 316 -12.65 -18.66 9.08
C CYS A 316 -14.07 -18.67 9.68
N ARG A 317 -14.25 -18.54 11.00
CA ARG A 317 -15.54 -18.61 11.67
C ARG A 317 -16.16 -17.26 12.04
N ARG A 318 -15.55 -16.16 11.66
CA ARG A 318 -16.04 -14.78 11.87
C ARG A 318 -16.03 -14.05 10.53
#